data_143e462164724d5f08d0a7a10c5a7755
#
_entry.id   143e462164724d5f08d0a7a10c5a7755
#
_cell.length_a   1.000
_cell.length_b   1.000
_cell.length_c   1.000
_cell.angle_alpha   90.00
_cell.angle_beta   90.00
_cell.angle_gamma   90.00
#
_symmetry.space_group_name_H-M   'P 1'
#
loop_
_entity.id
_entity.type
_entity.pdbx_description
1 polymer ?
#
loop_
_entity_poly.entity_id
_entity_poly.type
_entity_poly.pdbx_seq_one_letter_code
_entity_poly.pdbx_strand_id
1 'polypeptide(L)'
;MAISDLRAGLAANLATINGLRVVETLPDLVNPPMAMIALDKVAYNRQNNRSMAEYTFKVTVVVGRVSERMAQQTMDVYVAPGSGSIKFAVESDRTLGGYAYDVFVAETNAIGSVSINAIDYYSAEFSVQVFAS
;
A
#
# COMPACT_ATOMS: atom_id res chain seq x y z
N MET A 1 9.73 14.63 -11.66
CA MET A 1 9.61 13.43 -10.81
C MET A 1 8.75 12.40 -11.50
N ALA A 2 9.18 11.14 -11.51
CA ALA A 2 8.43 10.05 -12.14
C ALA A 2 7.55 9.34 -11.11
N ILE A 3 6.38 8.90 -11.56
CA ILE A 3 5.48 8.10 -10.71
C ILE A 3 6.17 6.83 -10.23
N SER A 4 7.06 6.26 -11.06
CA SER A 4 7.84 5.09 -10.67
C SER A 4 8.72 5.35 -9.45
N ASP A 5 9.22 6.58 -9.27
CA ASP A 5 10.00 6.94 -8.09
C ASP A 5 9.14 6.93 -6.82
N LEU A 6 7.91 7.43 -6.93
CA LEU A 6 6.97 7.41 -5.81
C LEU A 6 6.61 5.97 -5.44
N ARG A 7 6.36 5.14 -6.45
CA ARG A 7 6.03 3.73 -6.24
C ARG A 7 7.20 2.98 -5.57
N ALA A 8 8.41 3.24 -6.03
CA ALA A 8 9.61 2.64 -5.43
C ALA A 8 9.79 3.07 -3.98
N GLY A 9 9.51 4.34 -3.68
CA GLY A 9 9.57 4.84 -2.31
C GLY A 9 8.55 4.17 -1.40
N LEU A 10 7.31 3.98 -1.90
CA LEU A 10 6.29 3.24 -1.15
C LEU A 10 6.72 1.80 -0.92
N ALA A 11 7.29 1.16 -1.94
CA ALA A 11 7.77 -0.22 -1.82
C ALA A 11 8.87 -0.32 -0.76
N ALA A 12 9.80 0.64 -0.72
CA ALA A 12 10.85 0.66 0.28
C ALA A 12 10.30 0.81 1.69
N ASN A 13 9.29 1.67 1.87
CA ASN A 13 8.64 1.85 3.16
C ASN A 13 7.93 0.57 3.62
N LEU A 14 7.19 -0.08 2.71
CA LEU A 14 6.48 -1.31 3.03
C LEU A 14 7.45 -2.47 3.30
N ALA A 15 8.61 -2.46 2.68
CA ALA A 15 9.61 -3.51 2.87
C ALA A 15 10.19 -3.51 4.29
N THR A 16 9.93 -2.47 5.09
CA THR A 16 10.32 -2.46 6.51
C THR A 16 9.52 -3.46 7.34
N ILE A 17 8.39 -3.94 6.83
CA ILE A 17 7.61 -4.99 7.49
C ILE A 17 8.27 -6.34 7.21
N ASN A 18 8.66 -7.01 8.28
CA ASN A 18 9.32 -8.31 8.19
C ASN A 18 8.37 -9.34 7.59
N GLY A 19 8.85 -10.05 6.55
CA GLY A 19 8.08 -11.12 5.94
C GLY A 19 7.06 -10.69 4.89
N LEU A 20 6.86 -9.37 4.71
CA LEU A 20 5.95 -8.87 3.67
C LEU A 20 6.70 -8.76 2.34
N ARG A 21 6.15 -9.40 1.32
CA ARG A 21 6.68 -9.29 -0.05
C ARG A 21 6.00 -8.11 -0.72
N VAL A 22 6.80 -7.21 -1.30
CA VAL A 22 6.26 -6.01 -1.94
C VAL A 22 6.56 -6.09 -3.43
N VAL A 23 5.50 -5.91 -4.23
CA VAL A 23 5.65 -5.87 -5.69
C VAL A 23 5.08 -4.54 -6.19
N GLU A 24 5.78 -3.94 -7.15
CA GLU A 24 5.41 -2.64 -7.71
C GLU A 24 4.49 -2.78 -8.91
N THR A 25 4.38 -3.98 -9.45
CA THR A 25 3.52 -4.29 -10.59
C THR A 25 2.71 -5.54 -10.25
N LEU A 26 1.67 -5.80 -11.06
CA LEU A 26 0.83 -6.97 -10.84
C LEU A 26 1.63 -8.25 -11.08
N PRO A 27 1.74 -9.15 -10.08
CA PRO A 27 2.51 -10.38 -10.23
C PRO A 27 1.70 -11.48 -10.90
N ASP A 28 2.39 -12.44 -11.50
CA ASP A 28 1.75 -13.63 -12.06
C ASP A 28 1.32 -14.62 -10.98
N LEU A 29 2.05 -14.63 -9.86
CA LEU A 29 1.78 -15.56 -8.76
C LEU A 29 1.56 -14.79 -7.47
N VAL A 30 0.58 -15.24 -6.69
CA VAL A 30 0.31 -14.67 -5.36
C VAL A 30 1.08 -15.49 -4.34
N ASN A 31 1.90 -14.81 -3.54
CA ASN A 31 2.79 -15.43 -2.57
C ASN A 31 2.63 -14.70 -1.23
N PRO A 32 1.54 -14.97 -0.48
CA PRO A 32 1.25 -14.23 0.75
C PRO A 32 2.29 -14.44 1.85
N PRO A 33 2.47 -13.47 2.74
CA PRO A 33 1.86 -12.14 2.68
C PRO A 33 2.54 -11.25 1.65
N MET A 34 1.75 -10.54 0.86
CA MET A 34 2.31 -9.67 -0.16
C MET A 34 1.49 -8.39 -0.31
N ALA A 35 2.14 -7.34 -0.76
CA ALA A 35 1.52 -6.05 -1.05
C ALA A 35 1.77 -5.69 -2.51
N MET A 36 0.72 -5.22 -3.17
CA MET A 36 0.77 -4.77 -4.57
C MET A 36 0.42 -3.29 -4.60
N ILE A 37 1.21 -2.51 -5.33
CA ILE A 37 1.05 -1.06 -5.40
C ILE A 37 0.53 -0.68 -6.77
N ALA A 38 -0.62 0.00 -6.82
CA ALA A 38 -1.21 0.46 -8.06
C ALA A 38 -1.56 1.95 -7.94
N LEU A 39 -1.36 2.70 -9.01
CA LEU A 39 -1.80 4.09 -9.05
C LEU A 39 -3.31 4.09 -9.33
N ASP A 40 -4.06 4.78 -8.46
CA ASP A 40 -5.51 4.84 -8.56
C ASP A 40 -5.98 6.11 -9.25
N LYS A 41 -5.47 7.26 -8.83
CA LYS A 41 -5.80 8.53 -9.49
C LYS A 41 -4.75 9.58 -9.23
N VAL A 42 -4.78 10.62 -10.06
CA VAL A 42 -3.92 11.81 -9.92
C VAL A 42 -4.83 13.03 -9.98
N ALA A 43 -4.75 13.89 -8.98
CA ALA A 43 -5.45 15.17 -8.95
C ALA A 43 -4.44 16.29 -9.14
N TYR A 44 -4.68 17.13 -10.13
CA TYR A 44 -3.74 18.19 -10.51
C TYR A 44 -4.14 19.54 -9.95
N ASN A 45 -3.14 20.37 -9.69
CA ASN A 45 -3.34 21.79 -9.35
C ASN A 45 -4.24 22.02 -8.13
N ARG A 46 -4.20 21.09 -7.18
CA ARG A 46 -4.89 21.32 -5.94
C ARG A 46 -4.28 22.50 -5.21
N GLN A 47 -5.09 23.34 -4.63
CA GLN A 47 -4.65 24.52 -3.86
C GLN A 47 -3.88 25.56 -4.70
N ASN A 48 -4.17 25.63 -6.00
CA ASN A 48 -3.56 26.58 -6.92
C ASN A 48 -2.04 26.48 -7.03
N ASN A 49 -1.45 25.36 -6.68
CA ASN A 49 -0.02 25.13 -6.80
C ASN A 49 0.25 24.24 -8.01
N ARG A 50 0.77 24.86 -9.08
CA ARG A 50 0.99 24.17 -10.35
C ARG A 50 2.09 23.13 -10.29
N SER A 51 2.96 23.20 -9.29
CA SER A 51 4.07 22.24 -9.15
C SER A 51 3.72 21.08 -8.24
N MET A 52 2.48 21.04 -7.71
CA MET A 52 2.06 19.99 -6.78
C MET A 52 0.86 19.24 -7.33
N ALA A 53 0.89 17.93 -7.18
CA ALA A 53 -0.24 17.06 -7.49
C ALA A 53 -0.48 16.12 -6.32
N GLU A 54 -1.70 15.63 -6.24
CA GLU A 54 -2.07 14.61 -5.24
C GLU A 54 -2.22 13.28 -5.96
N TYR A 55 -1.39 12.32 -5.58
CA TYR A 55 -1.41 10.96 -6.13
C TYR A 55 -2.08 10.04 -5.14
N THR A 56 -3.06 9.28 -5.60
CA THR A 56 -3.69 8.24 -4.77
C THR A 56 -3.22 6.88 -5.28
N PHE A 57 -2.52 6.17 -4.42
CA PHE A 57 -2.10 4.79 -4.70
C PHE A 57 -3.00 3.84 -3.93
N LYS A 58 -3.30 2.73 -4.55
CA LYS A 58 -4.01 1.64 -3.90
C LYS A 58 -2.99 0.54 -3.59
N VAL A 59 -2.84 0.25 -2.31
CA VAL A 59 -1.98 -0.84 -1.87
C VAL A 59 -2.89 -1.99 -1.46
N THR A 60 -2.84 -3.07 -2.23
CA THR A 60 -3.62 -4.27 -1.94
C THR A 60 -2.70 -5.24 -1.22
N VAL A 61 -3.10 -5.62 -0.01
CA VAL A 61 -2.32 -6.53 0.82
C VAL A 61 -3.07 -7.85 0.93
N VAL A 62 -2.43 -8.94 0.54
CA VAL A 62 -2.96 -10.30 0.66
C VAL A 62 -2.17 -11.00 1.76
N VAL A 63 -2.85 -11.39 2.84
CA VAL A 63 -2.17 -11.90 4.03
C VAL A 63 -2.10 -13.42 4.09
N GLY A 64 -2.98 -14.11 3.37
CA GLY A 64 -3.01 -15.57 3.35
C GLY A 64 -4.35 -16.05 2.86
N ARG A 65 -4.59 -17.35 2.94
CA ARG A 65 -5.88 -17.92 2.56
C ARG A 65 -6.93 -17.61 3.63
N VAL A 66 -8.16 -17.41 3.19
CA VAL A 66 -9.28 -17.09 4.09
C VAL A 66 -9.42 -18.10 5.22
N SER A 67 -9.16 -19.37 4.94
CA SER A 67 -9.31 -20.45 5.93
C SER A 67 -8.21 -20.47 6.99
N GLU A 68 -7.15 -19.68 6.84
CA GLU A 68 -6.02 -19.71 7.77
C GLU A 68 -6.25 -18.76 8.95
N ARG A 69 -6.14 -19.29 10.18
CA ARG A 69 -6.24 -18.47 11.39
C ARG A 69 -5.17 -17.37 11.41
N MET A 70 -3.97 -17.71 10.96
CA MET A 70 -2.85 -16.75 10.92
C MET A 70 -3.16 -15.56 10.03
N ALA A 71 -3.93 -15.76 8.96
CA ALA A 71 -4.30 -14.66 8.06
C ALA A 71 -5.12 -13.61 8.80
N GLN A 72 -6.08 -14.00 9.62
CA GLN A 72 -6.87 -13.07 10.41
C GLN A 72 -6.01 -12.30 11.41
N GLN A 73 -5.12 -13.00 12.10
CA GLN A 73 -4.23 -12.37 13.08
C GLN A 73 -3.28 -11.37 12.40
N THR A 74 -2.74 -11.72 11.25
CA THR A 74 -1.88 -10.84 10.47
C THR A 74 -2.64 -9.61 10.00
N MET A 75 -3.87 -9.80 9.52
CA MET A 75 -4.70 -8.68 9.06
C MET A 75 -4.99 -7.72 10.21
N ASP A 76 -5.29 -8.23 11.40
CA ASP A 76 -5.57 -7.38 12.56
C ASP A 76 -4.38 -6.46 12.88
N VAL A 77 -3.16 -6.97 12.74
CA VAL A 77 -1.95 -6.16 12.95
C VAL A 77 -1.78 -5.14 11.83
N TYR A 78 -2.02 -5.54 10.59
CA TYR A 78 -1.79 -4.68 9.43
C TYR A 78 -2.77 -3.52 9.36
N VAL A 79 -4.03 -3.72 9.76
CA VAL A 79 -5.05 -2.65 9.70
C VAL A 79 -5.05 -1.76 10.93
N ALA A 80 -4.47 -2.20 12.04
CA ALA A 80 -4.37 -1.38 13.24
C ALA A 80 -3.40 -0.21 13.00
N PRO A 81 -3.54 0.91 13.73
CA PRO A 81 -2.65 2.06 13.50
C PRO A 81 -1.31 1.97 14.23
N GLY A 82 -1.01 0.89 14.93
CA GLY A 82 0.22 0.74 15.72
C GLY A 82 1.44 0.35 14.89
N SER A 83 2.56 0.14 15.57
CA SER A 83 3.78 -0.35 14.94
C SER A 83 3.55 -1.74 14.37
N GLY A 84 4.17 -2.04 13.25
CA GLY A 84 3.94 -3.28 12.52
C GLY A 84 2.78 -3.22 11.54
N SER A 85 2.02 -2.12 11.52
CA SER A 85 0.88 -1.95 10.60
C SER A 85 1.36 -1.41 9.25
N ILE A 86 0.47 -1.55 8.27
CA ILE A 86 0.72 -0.97 6.93
C ILE A 86 0.81 0.55 7.03
N LYS A 87 -0.08 1.18 7.81
CA LYS A 87 -0.06 2.63 7.99
C LYS A 87 1.27 3.09 8.57
N PHE A 88 1.76 2.42 9.61
CA PHE A 88 3.04 2.78 10.23
C PHE A 88 4.19 2.65 9.24
N ALA A 89 4.21 1.57 8.45
CA ALA A 89 5.26 1.33 7.48
C ALA A 89 5.25 2.38 6.35
N VAL A 90 4.08 2.68 5.79
CA VAL A 90 3.94 3.66 4.72
C VAL A 90 4.40 5.04 5.18
N GLU A 91 4.08 5.40 6.41
CA GLU A 91 4.40 6.72 6.96
C GLU A 91 5.77 6.78 7.64
N SER A 92 6.55 5.70 7.59
CA SER A 92 7.86 5.66 8.22
C SER A 92 8.86 6.62 7.58
N ASP A 93 8.74 6.86 6.29
CA ASP A 93 9.47 7.93 5.59
C ASP A 93 8.47 8.71 4.76
N ARG A 94 8.02 9.83 5.28
CA ARG A 94 6.95 10.61 4.68
C ARG A 94 7.38 11.35 3.41
N THR A 95 8.67 11.37 3.11
CA THR A 95 9.18 11.99 1.88
C THR A 95 9.44 10.97 0.77
N LEU A 96 9.25 9.69 1.03
CA LEU A 96 9.51 8.60 0.07
C LEU A 96 10.92 8.71 -0.54
N GLY A 97 11.92 8.91 0.34
CA GLY A 97 13.29 9.05 -0.12
C GLY A 97 13.61 10.40 -0.74
N GLY A 98 12.77 11.41 -0.50
CA GLY A 98 12.96 12.75 -1.02
C GLY A 98 12.14 13.08 -2.25
N TYR A 99 11.34 12.13 -2.75
CA TYR A 99 10.53 12.33 -3.95
C TYR A 99 9.15 12.93 -3.68
N ALA A 100 8.72 12.94 -2.42
CA ALA A 100 7.40 13.43 -2.06
C ALA A 100 7.48 14.52 -0.99
N TYR A 101 6.48 15.39 -0.96
CA TYR A 101 6.33 16.36 0.13
C TYR A 101 5.74 15.68 1.36
N ASP A 102 4.79 14.77 1.17
CA ASP A 102 4.17 14.04 2.26
C ASP A 102 3.47 12.79 1.72
N VAL A 103 3.31 11.80 2.60
CA VAL A 103 2.57 10.58 2.32
C VAL A 103 1.83 10.14 3.57
N PHE A 104 0.59 9.66 3.40
CA PHE A 104 -0.15 9.09 4.53
C PHE A 104 -1.19 8.09 4.00
N VAL A 105 -1.59 7.17 4.88
CA VAL A 105 -2.67 6.23 4.60
C VAL A 105 -3.97 6.89 5.05
N ALA A 106 -4.85 7.16 4.09
CA ALA A 106 -6.12 7.84 4.37
C ALA A 106 -7.14 6.88 4.98
N GLU A 107 -7.23 5.66 4.43
CA GLU A 107 -8.21 4.69 4.92
C GLU A 107 -7.84 3.29 4.45
N THR A 108 -8.47 2.31 5.10
CA THR A 108 -8.43 0.90 4.68
C THR A 108 -9.86 0.49 4.36
N ASN A 109 -10.06 -0.16 3.21
CA ASN A 109 -11.38 -0.62 2.82
C ASN A 109 -11.28 -1.99 2.13
N ALA A 110 -12.42 -2.52 1.71
CA ALA A 110 -12.49 -3.81 1.03
C ALA A 110 -11.80 -4.94 1.81
N ILE A 111 -11.88 -4.89 3.15
CA ILE A 111 -11.32 -5.95 3.99
C ILE A 111 -12.21 -7.19 3.85
N GLY A 112 -11.64 -8.27 3.33
CA GLY A 112 -12.42 -9.49 3.13
C GLY A 112 -11.73 -10.46 2.20
N SER A 113 -12.50 -11.37 1.63
CA SER A 113 -11.94 -12.38 0.74
C SER A 113 -11.91 -11.90 -0.70
N VAL A 114 -10.87 -12.32 -1.41
CA VAL A 114 -10.74 -12.11 -2.85
C VAL A 114 -10.32 -13.42 -3.48
N SER A 115 -10.91 -13.75 -4.62
CA SER A 115 -10.58 -14.98 -5.34
C SER A 115 -9.53 -14.67 -6.41
N ILE A 116 -8.39 -15.33 -6.32
CA ILE A 116 -7.30 -15.20 -7.30
C ILE A 116 -6.90 -16.62 -7.71
N ASN A 117 -7.02 -16.93 -9.00
CA ASN A 117 -6.67 -18.25 -9.53
C ASN A 117 -7.42 -19.37 -8.79
N ALA A 118 -8.73 -19.16 -8.55
CA ALA A 118 -9.64 -20.10 -7.88
C ALA A 118 -9.30 -20.38 -6.41
N ILE A 119 -8.45 -19.56 -5.80
CA ILE A 119 -8.14 -19.65 -4.36
C ILE A 119 -8.64 -18.38 -3.69
N ASP A 120 -9.34 -18.55 -2.55
CA ASP A 120 -9.86 -17.43 -1.77
C ASP A 120 -8.82 -16.96 -0.77
N TYR A 121 -8.37 -15.73 -0.93
CA TYR A 121 -7.39 -15.10 -0.04
C TYR A 121 -8.06 -14.02 0.80
N TYR A 122 -7.48 -13.76 1.96
CA TYR A 122 -7.89 -12.66 2.83
C TYR A 122 -7.05 -11.44 2.49
N SER A 123 -7.71 -10.34 2.13
CA SER A 123 -7.02 -9.15 1.63
C SER A 123 -7.66 -7.87 2.14
N ALA A 124 -6.94 -6.77 2.00
CA ALA A 124 -7.44 -5.43 2.28
C ALA A 124 -6.80 -4.45 1.30
N GLU A 125 -7.51 -3.33 1.03
CA GLU A 125 -7.00 -2.26 0.19
C GLU A 125 -6.76 -1.03 1.05
N PHE A 126 -5.59 -0.43 0.90
CA PHE A 126 -5.21 0.79 1.61
C PHE A 126 -5.12 1.92 0.61
N SER A 127 -5.82 3.02 0.89
CA SER A 127 -5.73 4.23 0.09
C SER A 127 -4.60 5.08 0.62
N VAL A 128 -3.56 5.29 -0.19
CA VAL A 128 -2.38 6.04 0.19
C VAL A 128 -2.36 7.34 -0.59
N GLN A 129 -2.33 8.45 0.12
CA GLN A 129 -2.27 9.78 -0.47
C GLN A 129 -0.83 10.26 -0.47
N VAL A 130 -0.35 10.69 -1.64
CA VAL A 130 1.00 11.20 -1.81
C VAL A 130 0.92 12.58 -2.43
N PHE A 131 1.56 13.56 -1.79
CA PHE A 131 1.69 14.91 -2.31
C PHE A 131 3.09 15.09 -2.89
N ALA A 132 3.18 15.38 -4.18
CA ALA A 132 4.46 15.50 -4.88
C ALA A 132 4.32 16.43 -6.08
N SER A 133 5.45 16.88 -6.58
CA SER A 133 5.46 17.71 -7.81
C SER A 133 5.34 16.88 -9.08
#